data_f90d51d94b2dbd16552e5950d7a14c44
#
_entry.id   f90d51d94b2dbd16552e5950d7a14c44
#
_cell.length_a   1.000
_cell.length_b   1.000
_cell.length_c   1.000
_cell.angle_alpha   90.00
_cell.angle_beta   90.00
_cell.angle_gamma   90.00
#
_symmetry.space_group_name_H-M   'P 1'
#
loop_
_entity.id
_entity.type
_entity.pdbx_description
1 polymer ?
#
loop_
_entity_poly.entity_id
_entity_poly.type
_entity_poly.pdbx_seq_one_letter_code
_entity_poly.pdbx_strand_id
1 'polypeptide(L)'
;MSVLGALEPARVMHYFEEICGIPHGSGNTKKISDYCVSFAKEHHLTYLQDEYNNVIIWKDGINGYENSAPVMLQGHLDMVCEKEEGCDIDFETDGLCLQVEDGIVTAEKTTLGGDDGIAVAYALALLETDEYPHPPLEIVLTVDEEIGMLGATALDTSPLRAKTMLNLDSEDEGHLLVSCAGGVTAQVELPLSFETGDGEKYVISVSGLMGGHSGVEIDKGRANACQIMGRVLYELHKEIPFSLCFLNGGLKDNAIPRQAEAVIVCPEKRQSEINTKIAVISSEIKHEFLETDPMILVEAKKTTLVEKELAMTKDSADKVITALLCLPGGIQKMSFQMKGLVQTSLNLGIMKTEKDHVSLSFSVRSSVESEKRALLDKMACLTKTLGGTVTTNGDYPAWEYLENSPLRDLMCRIFEEQYGRKPIVEALHAGVECGIFAGKIPELDCVSFGPDMKDIHTPKESMDVESVKRTWEYLLEILKQLK
;
A
#
# COMPACT_ATOMS: atom_id res chain seq x y z
N MET A 1 -8.40 -31.44 -18.75
CA MET A 1 -9.10 -30.65 -19.77
C MET A 1 -8.91 -29.21 -19.39
N SER A 2 -8.63 -28.34 -20.34
CA SER A 2 -8.50 -26.91 -20.08
C SER A 2 -9.83 -26.37 -19.54
N VAL A 3 -9.78 -25.59 -18.49
CA VAL A 3 -10.95 -24.93 -17.86
C VAL A 3 -11.30 -23.66 -18.61
N LEU A 4 -10.27 -22.90 -19.04
CA LEU A 4 -10.45 -21.61 -19.70
C LEU A 4 -10.43 -21.69 -21.24
N GLY A 5 -10.14 -22.86 -21.83
CA GLY A 5 -9.87 -23.04 -23.27
C GLY A 5 -11.00 -22.70 -24.23
N ALA A 6 -12.21 -22.45 -23.74
CA ALA A 6 -13.34 -22.00 -24.57
C ALA A 6 -13.62 -20.47 -24.45
N LEU A 7 -12.82 -19.77 -23.64
CA LEU A 7 -13.00 -18.35 -23.37
C LEU A 7 -12.17 -17.48 -24.32
N GLU A 8 -12.63 -16.26 -24.55
CA GLU A 8 -11.91 -15.27 -25.34
C GLU A 8 -11.41 -14.11 -24.45
N PRO A 9 -10.22 -13.55 -24.74
CA PRO A 9 -9.31 -13.85 -25.85
C PRO A 9 -8.52 -15.17 -25.62
N ALA A 10 -8.63 -16.11 -26.56
CA ALA A 10 -8.15 -17.48 -26.37
C ALA A 10 -6.70 -17.60 -25.93
N ARG A 11 -5.76 -16.79 -26.51
CA ARG A 11 -4.34 -16.81 -26.13
C ARG A 11 -4.13 -16.29 -24.69
N VAL A 12 -4.80 -15.21 -24.32
CA VAL A 12 -4.71 -14.62 -22.97
C VAL A 12 -5.19 -15.63 -21.94
N MET A 13 -6.36 -16.23 -22.17
CA MET A 13 -6.94 -17.23 -21.27
C MET A 13 -6.07 -18.51 -21.19
N HIS A 14 -5.43 -18.90 -22.29
CA HIS A 14 -4.49 -20.01 -22.30
C HIS A 14 -3.29 -19.74 -21.37
N TYR A 15 -2.62 -18.58 -21.54
CA TYR A 15 -1.47 -18.24 -20.68
C TYR A 15 -1.87 -18.02 -19.23
N PHE A 16 -3.01 -17.42 -18.96
CA PHE A 16 -3.51 -17.26 -17.60
C PHE A 16 -3.74 -18.63 -16.93
N GLU A 17 -4.33 -19.60 -17.62
CA GLU A 17 -4.51 -20.96 -17.10
C GLU A 17 -3.17 -21.67 -16.83
N GLU A 18 -2.16 -21.48 -17.70
CA GLU A 18 -0.81 -22.04 -17.47
C GLU A 18 -0.11 -21.39 -16.27
N ILE A 19 -0.21 -20.06 -16.11
CA ILE A 19 0.32 -19.32 -14.96
C ILE A 19 -0.30 -19.83 -13.66
N CYS A 20 -1.62 -19.95 -13.60
CA CYS A 20 -2.32 -20.47 -12.42
C CYS A 20 -1.93 -21.94 -12.08
N GLY A 21 -1.43 -22.70 -13.06
CA GLY A 21 -0.90 -24.05 -12.83
C GLY A 21 0.50 -24.08 -12.18
N ILE A 22 1.16 -22.93 -12.07
CA ILE A 22 2.51 -22.79 -11.52
C ILE A 22 2.40 -22.16 -10.13
N PRO A 23 2.90 -22.77 -9.05
CA PRO A 23 2.95 -22.10 -7.74
C PRO A 23 3.90 -20.90 -7.80
N HIS A 24 3.36 -19.69 -7.48
CA HIS A 24 4.05 -18.42 -7.65
C HIS A 24 3.69 -17.39 -6.57
N GLY A 25 3.45 -17.80 -5.34
CA GLY A 25 3.30 -16.87 -4.22
C GLY A 25 4.56 -16.03 -3.98
N SER A 26 4.41 -14.84 -3.39
CA SER A 26 5.54 -13.97 -3.04
C SER A 26 6.63 -14.75 -2.29
N GLY A 27 7.89 -14.56 -2.67
CA GLY A 27 9.04 -15.33 -2.19
C GLY A 27 9.23 -16.70 -2.87
N ASN A 28 8.25 -17.24 -3.63
CA ASN A 28 8.32 -18.50 -4.37
C ASN A 28 8.25 -18.29 -5.89
N THR A 29 8.92 -17.27 -6.41
CA THR A 29 8.76 -16.76 -7.78
C THR A 29 9.67 -17.42 -8.82
N LYS A 30 10.59 -18.30 -8.41
CA LYS A 30 11.58 -18.88 -9.34
C LYS A 30 10.97 -19.69 -10.48
N LYS A 31 9.93 -20.49 -10.22
CA LYS A 31 9.29 -21.35 -11.22
C LYS A 31 8.58 -20.53 -12.30
N ILE A 32 7.82 -19.52 -11.89
CA ILE A 32 7.10 -18.64 -12.84
C ILE A 32 8.07 -17.78 -13.65
N SER A 33 9.14 -17.28 -13.03
CA SER A 33 10.20 -16.57 -13.72
C SER A 33 10.91 -17.46 -14.77
N ASP A 34 11.22 -18.72 -14.42
CA ASP A 34 11.81 -19.68 -15.35
C ASP A 34 10.85 -20.07 -16.48
N TYR A 35 9.56 -20.11 -16.22
CA TYR A 35 8.53 -20.29 -17.25
C TYR A 35 8.57 -19.16 -18.29
N CYS A 36 8.59 -17.89 -17.86
CA CYS A 36 8.72 -16.72 -18.74
C CYS A 36 10.03 -16.75 -19.56
N VAL A 37 11.14 -17.18 -18.94
CA VAL A 37 12.42 -17.37 -19.65
C VAL A 37 12.34 -18.48 -20.67
N SER A 38 11.67 -19.59 -20.35
CA SER A 38 11.48 -20.72 -21.27
C SER A 38 10.63 -20.30 -22.48
N PHE A 39 9.54 -19.57 -22.21
CA PHE A 39 8.72 -18.97 -23.25
C PHE A 39 9.57 -18.06 -24.20
N ALA A 40 10.36 -17.15 -23.64
CA ALA A 40 11.22 -16.27 -24.44
C ALA A 40 12.20 -17.06 -25.33
N LYS A 41 12.78 -18.16 -24.82
CA LYS A 41 13.66 -19.05 -25.61
C LYS A 41 12.92 -19.75 -26.73
N GLU A 42 11.75 -20.29 -26.49
CA GLU A 42 10.92 -21.00 -27.47
C GLU A 42 10.51 -20.07 -28.62
N HIS A 43 10.20 -18.81 -28.31
CA HIS A 43 9.84 -17.80 -29.30
C HIS A 43 11.02 -16.99 -29.85
N HIS A 44 12.27 -17.39 -29.53
CA HIS A 44 13.51 -16.75 -30.01
C HIS A 44 13.62 -15.26 -29.66
N LEU A 45 13.03 -14.84 -28.54
CA LEU A 45 13.07 -13.46 -28.05
C LEU A 45 14.32 -13.21 -27.20
N THR A 46 14.79 -11.96 -27.23
CA THR A 46 15.84 -11.52 -26.30
C THR A 46 15.26 -11.35 -24.91
N TYR A 47 15.97 -11.83 -23.91
CA TYR A 47 15.52 -11.73 -22.52
C TYR A 47 16.68 -11.50 -21.55
N LEU A 48 16.33 -11.03 -20.35
CA LEU A 48 17.18 -10.95 -19.17
C LEU A 48 16.40 -11.48 -17.97
N GLN A 49 17.02 -12.34 -17.17
CA GLN A 49 16.54 -12.73 -15.87
C GLN A 49 17.60 -12.30 -14.84
N ASP A 50 17.22 -11.53 -13.84
CA ASP A 50 18.15 -11.08 -12.81
C ASP A 50 18.24 -12.07 -11.61
N GLU A 51 19.09 -11.75 -10.64
CA GLU A 51 19.30 -12.57 -9.44
C GLU A 51 18.09 -12.62 -8.49
N TYR A 52 17.15 -11.69 -8.63
CA TYR A 52 15.90 -11.62 -7.87
C TYR A 52 14.74 -12.36 -8.54
N ASN A 53 14.94 -12.88 -9.77
CA ASN A 53 13.97 -13.52 -10.65
C ASN A 53 13.06 -12.53 -11.41
N ASN A 54 13.35 -11.23 -11.45
CA ASN A 54 12.70 -10.35 -12.41
C ASN A 54 13.06 -10.77 -13.84
N VAL A 55 12.12 -10.60 -14.76
CA VAL A 55 12.34 -10.95 -16.19
C VAL A 55 12.05 -9.74 -17.07
N ILE A 56 12.98 -9.44 -17.98
CA ILE A 56 12.76 -8.49 -19.07
C ILE A 56 12.79 -9.26 -20.39
N ILE A 57 11.80 -9.05 -21.27
CA ILE A 57 11.72 -9.65 -22.59
C ILE A 57 11.56 -8.53 -23.61
N TRP A 58 12.35 -8.58 -24.68
CA TRP A 58 12.30 -7.60 -25.78
C TRP A 58 11.74 -8.23 -27.04
N LYS A 59 10.85 -7.49 -27.71
CA LYS A 59 10.32 -7.83 -29.03
C LYS A 59 10.45 -6.61 -29.95
N ASP A 60 10.97 -6.80 -31.16
CA ASP A 60 11.09 -5.73 -32.15
C ASP A 60 9.72 -5.23 -32.60
N GLY A 61 9.63 -3.97 -32.97
CA GLY A 61 8.43 -3.40 -33.58
C GLY A 61 8.11 -4.05 -34.92
N ILE A 62 6.84 -4.21 -35.23
CA ILE A 62 6.36 -4.93 -36.42
C ILE A 62 5.32 -4.14 -37.19
N ASN A 63 5.10 -4.52 -38.44
CA ASN A 63 4.03 -3.97 -39.29
C ASN A 63 4.10 -2.44 -39.47
N GLY A 64 5.33 -1.89 -39.64
CA GLY A 64 5.57 -0.46 -39.89
C GLY A 64 5.89 0.35 -38.61
N TYR A 65 6.17 -0.32 -37.50
CA TYR A 65 6.57 0.27 -36.21
C TYR A 65 8.01 -0.01 -35.82
N GLU A 66 8.81 -0.56 -36.71
CA GLU A 66 10.19 -1.01 -36.45
C GLU A 66 11.13 0.14 -36.00
N ASN A 67 10.76 1.38 -36.33
CA ASN A 67 11.52 2.57 -35.97
C ASN A 67 10.79 3.46 -34.93
N SER A 68 9.69 3.01 -34.38
CA SER A 68 8.96 3.74 -33.34
C SER A 68 9.72 3.70 -32.01
N ALA A 69 9.41 4.64 -31.12
CA ALA A 69 9.94 4.59 -29.75
C ALA A 69 9.44 3.34 -29.03
N PRO A 70 10.29 2.69 -28.22
CA PRO A 70 9.87 1.50 -27.49
C PRO A 70 8.81 1.84 -26.42
N VAL A 71 7.95 0.88 -26.17
CA VAL A 71 6.90 0.93 -25.12
C VAL A 71 7.15 -0.19 -24.13
N MET A 72 7.10 0.15 -22.85
CA MET A 72 7.17 -0.81 -21.75
C MET A 72 5.77 -1.30 -21.38
N LEU A 73 5.60 -2.62 -21.29
CA LEU A 73 4.48 -3.24 -20.60
C LEU A 73 5.00 -3.84 -19.29
N GLN A 74 4.34 -3.56 -18.20
CA GLN A 74 4.79 -3.98 -16.89
C GLN A 74 3.66 -4.62 -16.09
N GLY A 75 3.99 -5.67 -15.33
CA GLY A 75 3.20 -6.36 -14.35
C GLY A 75 4.08 -7.20 -13.44
N HIS A 76 3.50 -7.83 -12.41
CA HIS A 76 4.26 -8.67 -11.49
C HIS A 76 3.92 -10.15 -11.61
N LEU A 77 4.87 -10.99 -11.18
CA LEU A 77 4.81 -12.46 -11.32
C LEU A 77 4.27 -13.17 -10.08
N ASP A 78 4.33 -12.54 -8.94
CA ASP A 78 3.88 -13.10 -7.68
C ASP A 78 2.40 -12.86 -7.41
N MET A 79 1.85 -13.56 -6.45
CA MET A 79 0.48 -13.40 -5.98
C MET A 79 0.39 -13.53 -4.46
N VAL A 80 -0.64 -12.94 -3.87
CA VAL A 80 -1.03 -13.20 -2.48
C VAL A 80 -1.61 -14.61 -2.35
N CYS A 81 -1.12 -15.37 -1.37
CA CYS A 81 -1.54 -16.75 -1.10
C CYS A 81 -2.47 -16.81 0.11
N GLU A 82 -3.77 -16.70 -0.11
CA GLU A 82 -4.80 -16.83 0.92
C GLU A 82 -5.75 -17.98 0.60
N LYS A 83 -6.22 -18.70 1.63
CA LYS A 83 -7.14 -19.84 1.46
C LYS A 83 -8.21 -19.89 2.54
N GLU A 84 -9.35 -20.47 2.20
CA GLU A 84 -10.41 -20.74 3.17
C GLU A 84 -10.00 -21.81 4.19
N GLU A 85 -10.60 -21.77 5.37
CA GLU A 85 -10.41 -22.78 6.41
C GLU A 85 -10.79 -24.19 5.89
N GLY A 86 -9.86 -25.13 6.04
CA GLY A 86 -10.04 -26.51 5.56
C GLY A 86 -9.69 -26.76 4.08
N CYS A 87 -9.06 -25.79 3.41
CA CYS A 87 -8.44 -25.99 2.09
C CYS A 87 -7.05 -26.63 2.27
N ASP A 88 -6.81 -27.77 1.60
CA ASP A 88 -5.57 -28.56 1.74
C ASP A 88 -4.45 -28.12 0.78
N ILE A 89 -4.66 -27.10 -0.06
CA ILE A 89 -3.65 -26.62 -1.02
C ILE A 89 -2.33 -26.24 -0.32
N ASP A 90 -1.23 -26.61 -0.91
CA ASP A 90 0.12 -26.15 -0.57
C ASP A 90 0.62 -25.20 -1.66
N PHE A 91 0.55 -23.90 -1.42
CA PHE A 91 0.98 -22.87 -2.37
C PHE A 91 2.47 -22.93 -2.76
N GLU A 92 3.29 -23.70 -2.06
CA GLU A 92 4.69 -23.89 -2.44
C GLU A 92 4.85 -24.90 -3.60
N THR A 93 3.89 -25.81 -3.75
CA THR A 93 4.01 -26.96 -4.67
C THR A 93 2.85 -27.09 -5.64
N ASP A 94 1.65 -26.68 -5.26
CA ASP A 94 0.42 -26.94 -5.99
C ASP A 94 0.00 -25.74 -6.83
N GLY A 95 -0.52 -26.00 -8.03
CA GLY A 95 -1.22 -24.99 -8.84
C GLY A 95 -2.67 -24.81 -8.37
N LEU A 96 -3.28 -23.70 -8.81
CA LEU A 96 -4.64 -23.34 -8.46
C LEU A 96 -5.68 -24.19 -9.20
N CYS A 97 -6.82 -24.42 -8.56
CA CYS A 97 -7.96 -25.12 -9.14
C CYS A 97 -8.99 -24.11 -9.68
N LEU A 98 -8.88 -23.78 -10.97
CA LEU A 98 -9.72 -22.76 -11.60
C LEU A 98 -11.16 -23.23 -11.79
N GLN A 99 -12.08 -22.28 -11.69
CA GLN A 99 -13.52 -22.46 -11.95
C GLN A 99 -14.03 -21.28 -12.79
N VAL A 100 -15.06 -21.58 -13.61
CA VAL A 100 -15.75 -20.56 -14.40
C VAL A 100 -17.26 -20.72 -14.19
N GLU A 101 -17.90 -19.64 -13.72
CA GLU A 101 -19.36 -19.58 -13.57
C GLU A 101 -19.86 -18.23 -14.07
N ASP A 102 -20.83 -18.23 -14.97
CA ASP A 102 -21.46 -17.03 -15.52
C ASP A 102 -20.48 -15.95 -16.06
N GLY A 103 -19.36 -16.38 -16.66
CA GLY A 103 -18.35 -15.47 -17.20
C GLY A 103 -17.37 -14.90 -16.17
N ILE A 104 -17.41 -15.42 -14.95
CA ILE A 104 -16.47 -15.06 -13.88
C ILE A 104 -15.51 -16.20 -13.65
N VAL A 105 -14.21 -15.92 -13.62
CA VAL A 105 -13.15 -16.85 -13.24
C VAL A 105 -12.83 -16.69 -11.76
N THR A 106 -12.71 -17.83 -11.07
CA THR A 106 -12.31 -17.93 -9.66
C THR A 106 -11.39 -19.12 -9.45
N ALA A 107 -10.77 -19.22 -8.28
CA ALA A 107 -10.08 -20.43 -7.84
C ALA A 107 -10.81 -21.07 -6.65
N GLU A 108 -10.80 -22.42 -6.57
CA GLU A 108 -11.55 -23.14 -5.54
C GLU A 108 -10.94 -22.90 -4.16
N LYS A 109 -11.62 -22.11 -3.31
CA LYS A 109 -11.27 -21.82 -1.92
C LYS A 109 -9.91 -21.12 -1.72
N THR A 110 -9.38 -20.48 -2.76
CA THR A 110 -8.11 -19.77 -2.71
C THR A 110 -8.19 -18.43 -3.43
N THR A 111 -7.20 -17.57 -3.23
CA THR A 111 -6.92 -16.46 -4.15
C THR A 111 -6.75 -17.00 -5.57
N LEU A 112 -7.10 -16.17 -6.57
CA LEU A 112 -7.05 -16.51 -8.00
C LEU A 112 -5.67 -16.18 -8.62
N GLY A 113 -5.00 -15.13 -8.10
CA GLY A 113 -3.81 -14.57 -8.74
C GLY A 113 -4.12 -13.86 -10.06
N GLY A 114 -5.33 -13.31 -10.20
CA GLY A 114 -5.68 -12.41 -11.29
C GLY A 114 -4.83 -11.16 -11.24
N ASP A 115 -4.62 -10.65 -10.06
CA ASP A 115 -3.63 -9.69 -9.62
C ASP A 115 -2.28 -10.41 -9.37
N ASP A 116 -1.25 -10.32 -10.26
CA ASP A 116 -1.27 -9.63 -11.56
C ASP A 116 -0.98 -10.64 -12.71
N GLY A 117 -1.41 -11.90 -12.52
CA GLY A 117 -1.23 -12.98 -13.52
C GLY A 117 -1.88 -12.63 -14.88
N ILE A 118 -2.91 -11.78 -14.88
CA ILE A 118 -3.55 -11.35 -16.13
C ILE A 118 -2.64 -10.43 -16.96
N ALA A 119 -1.85 -9.56 -16.34
CA ALA A 119 -0.85 -8.75 -17.04
C ALA A 119 0.21 -9.63 -17.71
N VAL A 120 0.68 -10.64 -16.98
CA VAL A 120 1.61 -11.64 -17.51
C VAL A 120 1.00 -12.35 -18.71
N ALA A 121 -0.26 -12.77 -18.62
CA ALA A 121 -0.97 -13.42 -19.73
C ALA A 121 -1.14 -12.51 -20.96
N TYR A 122 -1.46 -11.23 -20.77
CA TYR A 122 -1.50 -10.25 -21.87
C TYR A 122 -0.14 -10.10 -22.53
N ALA A 123 0.91 -9.98 -21.74
CA ALA A 123 2.28 -9.84 -22.25
C ALA A 123 2.70 -11.07 -23.08
N LEU A 124 2.50 -12.28 -22.58
CA LEU A 124 2.84 -13.51 -23.28
C LEU A 124 2.01 -13.69 -24.56
N ALA A 125 0.69 -13.41 -24.53
CA ALA A 125 -0.17 -13.46 -25.69
C ALA A 125 0.25 -12.49 -26.81
N LEU A 126 0.77 -11.31 -26.43
CA LEU A 126 1.30 -10.32 -27.37
C LEU A 126 2.66 -10.73 -27.94
N LEU A 127 3.53 -11.31 -27.11
CA LEU A 127 4.86 -11.79 -27.51
C LEU A 127 4.81 -13.00 -28.46
N GLU A 128 3.82 -13.88 -28.32
CA GLU A 128 3.69 -15.11 -29.11
C GLU A 128 3.50 -14.86 -30.61
N THR A 129 2.82 -13.77 -30.99
CA THR A 129 2.34 -13.60 -32.36
C THR A 129 2.76 -12.27 -32.99
N ASP A 130 2.87 -12.23 -34.32
CA ASP A 130 3.09 -11.03 -35.12
C ASP A 130 1.78 -10.50 -35.78
N GLU A 131 0.63 -10.93 -35.28
CA GLU A 131 -0.67 -10.51 -35.84
C GLU A 131 -1.03 -9.06 -35.48
N TYR A 132 -0.56 -8.57 -34.33
CA TYR A 132 -0.92 -7.25 -33.82
C TYR A 132 0.19 -6.23 -34.07
N PRO A 133 -0.10 -5.12 -34.80
CA PRO A 133 0.88 -4.05 -34.98
C PRO A 133 1.26 -3.40 -33.67
N HIS A 134 2.56 -3.28 -33.37
CA HIS A 134 3.04 -2.65 -32.14
C HIS A 134 4.44 -2.04 -32.32
N PRO A 135 4.81 -0.98 -31.57
CA PRO A 135 6.18 -0.50 -31.47
C PRO A 135 7.10 -1.56 -30.82
N PRO A 136 8.42 -1.35 -30.80
CA PRO A 136 9.31 -2.20 -30.00
C PRO A 136 8.79 -2.31 -28.58
N LEU A 137 8.72 -3.53 -28.04
CA LEU A 137 8.21 -3.82 -26.71
C LEU A 137 9.34 -4.15 -25.74
N GLU A 138 9.23 -3.61 -24.54
CA GLU A 138 10.04 -3.96 -23.37
C GLU A 138 9.07 -4.50 -22.31
N ILE A 139 8.93 -5.82 -22.22
CA ILE A 139 8.08 -6.47 -21.24
C ILE A 139 8.89 -6.61 -19.96
N VAL A 140 8.40 -6.03 -18.88
CA VAL A 140 9.05 -6.02 -17.55
C VAL A 140 8.15 -6.74 -16.56
N LEU A 141 8.59 -7.91 -16.13
CA LEU A 141 7.87 -8.77 -15.18
C LEU A 141 8.66 -8.79 -13.87
N THR A 142 8.11 -8.17 -12.85
CA THR A 142 8.73 -8.04 -11.54
C THR A 142 8.29 -9.17 -10.61
N VAL A 143 8.94 -9.28 -9.46
CA VAL A 143 8.61 -10.26 -8.42
C VAL A 143 8.47 -9.58 -7.06
N ASP A 144 7.76 -10.25 -6.15
CA ASP A 144 7.62 -9.81 -4.75
C ASP A 144 7.07 -8.38 -4.63
N GLU A 145 6.11 -8.05 -5.51
CA GLU A 145 5.34 -6.80 -5.45
C GLU A 145 4.57 -6.75 -4.14
N GLU A 146 3.81 -7.80 -3.85
CA GLU A 146 2.84 -7.97 -2.78
C GLU A 146 3.44 -7.90 -1.36
N ILE A 147 4.74 -8.07 -1.26
CA ILE A 147 5.49 -7.96 0.00
C ILE A 147 6.39 -6.72 0.06
N GLY A 148 6.11 -5.74 -0.82
CA GLY A 148 6.72 -4.42 -0.78
C GLY A 148 7.52 -4.00 -2.00
N MET A 149 7.12 -4.43 -3.21
CA MET A 149 7.73 -4.04 -4.50
C MET A 149 9.23 -4.32 -4.56
N LEU A 150 9.66 -5.47 -3.98
CA LEU A 150 11.08 -5.78 -3.78
C LEU A 150 11.79 -5.99 -5.12
N GLY A 151 11.14 -6.68 -6.07
CA GLY A 151 11.68 -6.94 -7.39
C GLY A 151 11.89 -5.65 -8.17
N ALA A 152 10.88 -4.80 -8.29
CA ALA A 152 11.00 -3.51 -8.97
C ALA A 152 12.06 -2.62 -8.31
N THR A 153 12.15 -2.65 -6.98
CA THR A 153 13.17 -1.89 -6.23
C THR A 153 14.58 -2.38 -6.56
N ALA A 154 14.79 -3.68 -6.70
CA ALA A 154 16.09 -4.27 -7.00
C ALA A 154 16.47 -4.18 -8.49
N LEU A 155 15.49 -4.18 -9.40
CA LEU A 155 15.70 -4.25 -10.84
C LEU A 155 16.62 -3.14 -11.35
N ASP A 156 17.66 -3.51 -12.13
CA ASP A 156 18.45 -2.57 -12.92
C ASP A 156 17.68 -2.15 -14.17
N THR A 157 17.27 -0.88 -14.23
CA THR A 157 16.54 -0.31 -15.36
C THR A 157 17.44 0.22 -16.47
N SER A 158 18.77 0.13 -16.34
CA SER A 158 19.73 0.65 -17.35
C SER A 158 19.59 0.02 -18.74
N PRO A 159 19.15 -1.23 -18.93
CA PRO A 159 18.90 -1.81 -20.25
C PRO A 159 17.64 -1.27 -20.95
N LEU A 160 16.72 -0.66 -20.21
CA LEU A 160 15.44 -0.16 -20.72
C LEU A 160 15.60 1.19 -21.42
N ARG A 161 14.89 1.37 -22.52
CA ARG A 161 14.90 2.58 -23.33
C ARG A 161 13.56 3.28 -23.40
N ALA A 162 12.49 2.57 -23.06
CA ALA A 162 11.14 3.09 -23.10
C ALA A 162 10.98 4.29 -22.17
N LYS A 163 10.23 5.27 -22.64
CA LYS A 163 9.77 6.44 -21.90
C LYS A 163 8.25 6.48 -21.78
N THR A 164 7.60 5.47 -22.33
CA THR A 164 6.17 5.24 -22.24
C THR A 164 5.95 3.87 -21.58
N MET A 165 5.22 3.83 -20.48
CA MET A 165 4.94 2.61 -19.74
C MET A 165 3.44 2.39 -19.56
N LEU A 166 2.99 1.23 -19.94
CA LEU A 166 1.66 0.68 -19.67
C LEU A 166 1.82 -0.35 -18.54
N ASN A 167 1.42 0.02 -17.34
CA ASN A 167 1.33 -0.91 -16.21
C ASN A 167 -0.07 -1.53 -16.24
N LEU A 168 -0.17 -2.84 -16.04
CA LEU A 168 -1.39 -3.61 -16.23
C LEU A 168 -1.96 -4.14 -14.90
N ASP A 169 -1.58 -3.50 -13.82
CA ASP A 169 -1.80 -3.85 -12.43
C ASP A 169 -2.85 -2.92 -11.79
N SER A 170 -4.08 -2.98 -12.35
CA SER A 170 -5.27 -2.28 -11.82
C SER A 170 -6.49 -3.16 -11.98
N GLU A 171 -7.51 -2.98 -11.08
CA GLU A 171 -8.59 -3.94 -10.93
C GLU A 171 -9.97 -3.42 -11.39
N ASP A 172 -10.06 -2.19 -11.89
CA ASP A 172 -11.32 -1.54 -12.32
C ASP A 172 -11.25 -1.12 -13.79
N GLU A 173 -12.07 -1.73 -14.64
CA GLU A 173 -12.14 -1.41 -16.05
C GLU A 173 -12.61 0.04 -16.31
N GLY A 174 -11.80 0.76 -17.07
CA GLY A 174 -12.08 2.16 -17.40
C GLY A 174 -11.61 3.14 -16.35
N HIS A 175 -10.82 2.69 -15.41
CA HIS A 175 -10.03 3.52 -14.51
C HIS A 175 -8.58 3.62 -15.04
N LEU A 176 -8.04 4.82 -15.04
CA LEU A 176 -6.65 5.10 -15.41
C LEU A 176 -5.95 5.71 -14.21
N LEU A 177 -5.11 4.93 -13.57
CA LEU A 177 -4.28 5.41 -12.48
C LEU A 177 -3.07 6.16 -13.05
N VAL A 178 -2.85 7.40 -12.61
CA VAL A 178 -1.85 8.31 -13.18
C VAL A 178 -0.94 8.97 -12.14
N SER A 179 -1.04 8.55 -10.90
CA SER A 179 -0.22 9.04 -9.78
C SER A 179 -0.39 8.14 -8.57
N CYS A 180 0.65 7.97 -7.80
CA CYS A 180 0.59 7.29 -6.51
C CYS A 180 1.44 7.97 -5.45
N ALA A 181 1.14 7.71 -4.17
CA ALA A 181 1.99 8.19 -3.10
C ALA A 181 3.25 7.35 -2.96
N GLY A 182 4.39 8.02 -2.83
CA GLY A 182 5.56 7.43 -2.20
C GLY A 182 5.34 7.30 -0.70
N GLY A 183 6.10 6.44 -0.06
CA GLY A 183 5.96 6.17 1.35
C GLY A 183 7.27 5.93 2.06
N VAL A 184 7.25 6.06 3.38
CA VAL A 184 8.37 5.72 4.26
C VAL A 184 7.86 5.50 5.68
N THR A 185 8.41 4.52 6.37
CA THR A 185 8.20 4.36 7.81
C THR A 185 9.23 5.21 8.57
N ALA A 186 8.74 6.18 9.35
CA ALA A 186 9.55 7.01 10.23
C ALA A 186 9.45 6.50 11.68
N GLN A 187 10.58 6.10 12.24
CA GLN A 187 10.71 5.62 13.60
C GLN A 187 11.26 6.73 14.50
N VAL A 188 10.43 7.21 15.41
CA VAL A 188 10.80 8.20 16.43
C VAL A 188 11.15 7.47 17.72
N GLU A 189 12.30 7.77 18.30
CA GLU A 189 12.72 7.26 19.59
C GLU A 189 13.00 8.41 20.56
N LEU A 190 12.37 8.37 21.73
CA LEU A 190 12.55 9.34 22.80
C LEU A 190 13.17 8.63 24.00
N PRO A 191 14.40 8.97 24.40
CA PRO A 191 15.06 8.35 25.53
C PRO A 191 14.32 8.63 26.85
N LEU A 192 14.23 7.61 27.69
CA LEU A 192 13.55 7.66 28.98
C LEU A 192 14.53 7.55 30.15
N SER A 193 14.19 8.29 31.20
CA SER A 193 14.73 8.06 32.54
C SER A 193 13.56 7.71 33.47
N PHE A 194 13.81 6.79 34.39
CA PHE A 194 12.79 6.29 35.31
C PHE A 194 13.17 6.60 36.76
N GLU A 195 12.17 6.73 37.62
CA GLU A 195 12.25 6.87 39.05
C GLU A 195 11.20 6.00 39.73
N THR A 196 11.27 5.83 41.04
CA THR A 196 10.26 5.09 41.79
C THR A 196 8.93 5.82 41.76
N GLY A 197 7.88 5.15 41.28
CA GLY A 197 6.51 5.70 41.21
C GLY A 197 5.67 5.25 42.39
N ASP A 198 5.57 6.09 43.44
CA ASP A 198 4.74 5.81 44.60
C ASP A 198 3.30 6.37 44.41
N GLY A 199 2.29 5.55 44.68
CA GLY A 199 0.90 6.01 44.62
C GLY A 199 -0.08 5.00 44.05
N GLU A 200 -1.28 5.51 43.73
CA GLU A 200 -2.33 4.70 43.08
C GLU A 200 -2.13 4.68 41.58
N LYS A 201 -2.21 3.48 40.99
CA LYS A 201 -2.04 3.27 39.54
C LYS A 201 -3.39 3.24 38.84
N TYR A 202 -3.44 3.88 37.66
CA TYR A 202 -4.61 3.91 36.79
C TYR A 202 -4.21 3.54 35.37
N VAL A 203 -5.00 2.67 34.74
CA VAL A 203 -4.95 2.43 33.30
C VAL A 203 -5.91 3.41 32.65
N ILE A 204 -5.39 4.21 31.74
CA ILE A 204 -6.18 5.01 30.82
C ILE A 204 -6.26 4.23 29.51
N SER A 205 -7.45 4.01 28.98
CA SER A 205 -7.68 3.30 27.73
C SER A 205 -8.49 4.12 26.73
N VAL A 206 -8.10 4.03 25.48
CA VAL A 206 -8.83 4.52 24.30
C VAL A 206 -9.17 3.30 23.47
N SER A 207 -10.45 3.09 23.13
CA SER A 207 -10.92 1.89 22.43
C SER A 207 -12.20 2.17 21.64
N GLY A 208 -12.69 1.16 20.91
CA GLY A 208 -13.94 1.25 20.14
C GLY A 208 -13.81 1.99 18.81
N LEU A 209 -12.58 2.22 18.31
CA LEU A 209 -12.34 2.87 17.03
C LEU A 209 -12.45 1.88 15.86
N MET A 210 -12.87 2.40 14.70
CA MET A 210 -13.03 1.62 13.47
C MET A 210 -11.68 1.16 12.90
N GLY A 211 -10.65 2.03 12.97
CA GLY A 211 -9.37 1.77 12.31
C GLY A 211 -9.48 1.83 10.79
N GLY A 212 -8.51 1.25 10.08
CA GLY A 212 -8.47 1.19 8.62
C GLY A 212 -7.06 1.29 8.08
N HIS A 213 -6.90 1.24 6.76
CA HIS A 213 -5.62 1.39 6.10
C HIS A 213 -5.18 2.86 6.10
N SER A 214 -3.94 3.14 6.52
CA SER A 214 -3.42 4.51 6.68
C SER A 214 -3.15 5.26 5.37
N GLY A 215 -3.24 4.59 4.22
CA GLY A 215 -3.17 5.18 2.90
C GLY A 215 -4.58 5.43 2.34
N VAL A 216 -5.18 4.41 1.75
CA VAL A 216 -6.45 4.49 0.99
C VAL A 216 -7.68 4.85 1.82
N GLU A 217 -7.62 4.77 3.15
CA GLU A 217 -8.74 5.14 4.03
C GLU A 217 -8.43 6.31 4.98
N ILE A 218 -7.30 7.00 4.81
CA ILE A 218 -6.94 8.14 5.66
C ILE A 218 -7.93 9.33 5.48
N ASP A 219 -8.57 9.42 4.33
CA ASP A 219 -9.58 10.39 3.97
C ASP A 219 -10.92 10.19 4.67
N LYS A 220 -11.15 9.01 5.28
CA LYS A 220 -12.40 8.70 6.00
C LYS A 220 -12.54 9.47 7.33
N GLY A 221 -11.50 10.22 7.74
CA GLY A 221 -11.54 11.04 8.94
C GLY A 221 -11.65 10.25 10.25
N ARG A 222 -11.23 8.97 10.24
CA ARG A 222 -11.29 8.11 11.42
C ARG A 222 -10.27 8.52 12.48
N ALA A 223 -10.64 8.30 13.73
CA ALA A 223 -9.80 8.61 14.88
C ALA A 223 -8.60 7.66 14.99
N ASN A 224 -7.47 8.21 15.45
CA ASN A 224 -6.26 7.45 15.77
C ASN A 224 -6.11 7.35 17.29
N ALA A 225 -6.19 6.14 17.85
CA ALA A 225 -6.17 5.92 19.29
C ALA A 225 -4.89 6.42 19.98
N CYS A 226 -3.72 6.32 19.31
CA CYS A 226 -2.45 6.79 19.86
C CYS A 226 -2.39 8.32 19.95
N GLN A 227 -2.92 9.03 18.94
CA GLN A 227 -3.01 10.49 18.97
C GLN A 227 -4.01 10.98 20.02
N ILE A 228 -5.16 10.30 20.13
CA ILE A 228 -6.14 10.60 21.17
C ILE A 228 -5.54 10.36 22.56
N MET A 229 -4.76 9.30 22.77
CA MET A 229 -4.07 9.07 24.03
C MET A 229 -3.15 10.24 24.38
N GLY A 230 -2.38 10.77 23.43
CA GLY A 230 -1.56 11.96 23.64
C GLY A 230 -2.35 13.17 24.13
N ARG A 231 -3.52 13.42 23.50
CA ARG A 231 -4.45 14.49 23.92
C ARG A 231 -5.01 14.24 25.33
N VAL A 232 -5.45 13.03 25.63
CA VAL A 232 -5.99 12.66 26.94
C VAL A 232 -4.97 12.88 28.03
N LEU A 233 -3.74 12.41 27.85
CA LEU A 233 -2.65 12.58 28.82
C LEU A 233 -2.32 14.06 29.02
N TYR A 234 -2.27 14.85 27.97
CA TYR A 234 -2.02 16.28 28.06
C TYR A 234 -3.12 17.01 28.83
N GLU A 235 -4.40 16.72 28.54
CA GLU A 235 -5.53 17.32 29.25
C GLU A 235 -5.58 16.95 30.73
N LEU A 236 -5.23 15.69 31.08
CA LEU A 236 -5.09 15.27 32.48
C LEU A 236 -3.94 16.00 33.18
N HIS A 237 -2.79 16.12 32.49
CA HIS A 237 -1.57 16.69 33.07
C HIS A 237 -1.71 18.17 33.47
N LYS A 238 -2.62 18.91 32.81
CA LYS A 238 -2.92 20.30 33.16
C LYS A 238 -3.46 20.50 34.57
N GLU A 239 -4.21 19.52 35.08
CA GLU A 239 -4.98 19.66 36.31
C GLU A 239 -4.60 18.65 37.39
N ILE A 240 -4.12 17.48 37.00
CA ILE A 240 -3.85 16.35 37.87
C ILE A 240 -2.37 15.99 37.78
N PRO A 241 -1.60 16.14 38.85
CA PRO A 241 -0.23 15.66 38.89
C PRO A 241 -0.21 14.14 38.88
N PHE A 242 0.48 13.56 37.90
CA PHE A 242 0.77 12.14 37.77
C PHE A 242 2.15 11.92 37.16
N SER A 243 2.68 10.72 37.31
CA SER A 243 3.82 10.23 36.56
C SER A 243 3.37 9.18 35.56
N LEU A 244 3.92 9.20 34.35
CA LEU A 244 3.63 8.24 33.30
C LEU A 244 4.52 7.01 33.50
N CYS A 245 3.94 5.80 33.44
CA CYS A 245 4.69 4.56 33.60
C CYS A 245 4.88 3.81 32.31
N PHE A 246 3.84 3.82 31.46
CA PHE A 246 3.76 2.95 30.30
C PHE A 246 2.80 3.49 29.26
N LEU A 247 3.12 3.24 27.99
CA LEU A 247 2.29 3.52 26.80
C LEU A 247 2.35 2.34 25.85
N ASN A 248 1.21 1.97 25.29
CA ASN A 248 1.12 0.99 24.23
C ASN A 248 -0.10 1.28 23.35
N GLY A 249 0.04 1.10 22.03
CA GLY A 249 -1.07 1.29 21.08
C GLY A 249 -0.68 0.96 19.66
N GLY A 250 -1.64 0.43 18.89
CA GLY A 250 -1.44 0.01 17.51
C GLY A 250 -0.66 -1.29 17.36
N LEU A 251 -0.72 -1.87 16.16
CA LEU A 251 -0.08 -3.17 15.85
C LEU A 251 0.74 -3.15 14.57
N LYS A 252 0.35 -2.30 13.60
CA LYS A 252 1.01 -2.13 12.29
C LYS A 252 1.15 -0.65 11.98
N ASP A 253 2.24 -0.26 11.37
CA ASP A 253 2.53 1.13 11.01
C ASP A 253 1.57 1.66 9.94
N ASN A 254 1.17 0.82 8.99
CA ASN A 254 0.23 1.14 7.91
C ASN A 254 -1.25 1.01 8.28
N ALA A 255 -1.58 0.78 9.55
CA ALA A 255 -2.96 0.72 10.03
C ALA A 255 -3.26 1.86 11.02
N ILE A 256 -4.46 2.43 10.93
CA ILE A 256 -4.95 3.43 11.89
C ILE A 256 -5.27 2.70 13.21
N PRO A 257 -4.59 3.03 14.33
CA PRO A 257 -4.77 2.32 15.60
C PRO A 257 -6.19 2.39 16.15
N ARG A 258 -6.73 1.23 16.50
CA ARG A 258 -8.10 1.08 17.05
C ARG A 258 -8.15 1.21 18.56
N GLN A 259 -7.01 1.06 19.24
CA GLN A 259 -6.89 1.10 20.69
C GLN A 259 -5.50 1.57 21.14
N ALA A 260 -5.48 2.19 22.31
CA ALA A 260 -4.25 2.58 23.00
C ALA A 260 -4.46 2.55 24.50
N GLU A 261 -3.39 2.29 25.25
CA GLU A 261 -3.38 2.27 26.70
C GLU A 261 -2.20 3.07 27.27
N ALA A 262 -2.43 3.70 28.40
CA ALA A 262 -1.39 4.34 29.21
C ALA A 262 -1.56 3.94 30.67
N VAL A 263 -0.46 3.77 31.39
CA VAL A 263 -0.46 3.58 32.84
C VAL A 263 0.13 4.80 33.49
N ILE A 264 -0.64 5.39 34.40
CA ILE A 264 -0.22 6.55 35.19
C ILE A 264 -0.22 6.19 36.69
N VAL A 265 0.63 6.85 37.46
CA VAL A 265 0.63 6.77 38.92
C VAL A 265 0.42 8.15 39.53
N CYS A 266 -0.52 8.23 40.47
CA CYS A 266 -0.83 9.46 41.21
C CYS A 266 -0.41 9.32 42.66
N PRO A 267 0.34 10.29 43.25
CA PRO A 267 0.80 10.25 44.62
C PRO A 267 -0.33 10.21 45.65
N GLU A 268 -1.48 10.72 45.32
CA GLU A 268 -2.68 10.82 46.19
C GLU A 268 -3.88 10.13 45.56
N LYS A 269 -4.91 9.87 46.38
CA LYS A 269 -6.20 9.30 45.92
C LYS A 269 -6.96 10.33 45.09
N ARG A 270 -6.85 10.27 43.76
CA ARG A 270 -7.49 11.20 42.83
C ARG A 270 -8.49 10.54 41.87
N GLN A 271 -8.94 9.34 42.20
CA GLN A 271 -9.83 8.57 41.31
C GLN A 271 -11.07 9.37 40.86
N SER A 272 -11.71 10.12 41.77
CA SER A 272 -12.88 10.91 41.43
C SER A 272 -12.57 12.04 40.48
N GLU A 273 -11.43 12.73 40.64
CA GLU A 273 -10.96 13.81 39.79
C GLU A 273 -10.62 13.29 38.40
N ILE A 274 -9.86 12.17 38.32
CA ILE A 274 -9.53 11.49 37.08
C ILE A 274 -10.80 11.09 36.34
N ASN A 275 -11.75 10.41 37.00
CA ASN A 275 -12.96 9.96 36.37
C ASN A 275 -13.81 11.13 35.84
N THR A 276 -13.90 12.23 36.62
CA THR A 276 -14.62 13.43 36.16
C THR A 276 -13.98 14.05 34.95
N LYS A 277 -12.65 14.22 34.93
CA LYS A 277 -11.93 14.78 33.80
C LYS A 277 -12.02 13.88 32.58
N ILE A 278 -11.81 12.57 32.73
CA ILE A 278 -11.95 11.58 31.64
C ILE A 278 -13.36 11.59 31.06
N ALA A 279 -14.41 11.69 31.88
CA ALA A 279 -15.77 11.77 31.37
C ALA A 279 -16.02 12.98 30.48
N VAL A 280 -15.45 14.16 30.84
CA VAL A 280 -15.50 15.37 29.99
C VAL A 280 -14.76 15.14 28.69
N ILE A 281 -13.50 14.73 28.74
CA ILE A 281 -12.67 14.47 27.56
C ILE A 281 -13.32 13.43 26.65
N SER A 282 -13.82 12.34 27.21
CA SER A 282 -14.50 11.26 26.46
C SER A 282 -15.75 11.79 25.73
N SER A 283 -16.53 12.67 26.38
CA SER A 283 -17.71 13.29 25.76
C SER A 283 -17.32 14.21 24.59
N GLU A 284 -16.28 15.01 24.75
CA GLU A 284 -15.77 15.89 23.69
C GLU A 284 -15.28 15.09 22.48
N ILE A 285 -14.42 14.08 22.70
CA ILE A 285 -13.90 13.20 21.66
C ILE A 285 -15.03 12.45 20.95
N LYS A 286 -15.99 11.91 21.72
CA LYS A 286 -17.15 11.24 21.13
C LYS A 286 -17.98 12.15 20.25
N HIS A 287 -18.12 13.41 20.60
CA HIS A 287 -18.82 14.39 19.78
C HIS A 287 -18.05 14.70 18.48
N GLU A 288 -16.73 14.82 18.55
CA GLU A 288 -15.85 15.12 17.40
C GLU A 288 -15.87 13.99 16.35
N PHE A 289 -15.92 12.74 16.78
CA PHE A 289 -15.85 11.54 15.92
C PHE A 289 -17.17 10.77 15.82
N LEU A 290 -18.31 11.45 16.06
CA LEU A 290 -19.63 10.80 16.09
C LEU A 290 -19.96 10.04 14.80
N GLU A 291 -19.59 10.59 13.65
CA GLU A 291 -19.89 10.01 12.33
C GLU A 291 -18.90 8.91 11.92
N THR A 292 -17.64 9.00 12.34
CA THR A 292 -16.58 8.09 11.90
C THR A 292 -16.27 6.97 12.88
N ASP A 293 -16.39 7.26 14.19
CA ASP A 293 -16.07 6.33 15.27
C ASP A 293 -17.10 6.39 16.40
N PRO A 294 -18.38 6.06 16.14
CA PRO A 294 -19.49 6.25 17.11
C PRO A 294 -19.32 5.46 18.40
N MET A 295 -18.51 4.39 18.38
CA MET A 295 -18.25 3.52 19.54
C MET A 295 -17.01 3.92 20.33
N ILE A 296 -16.38 5.06 20.01
CA ILE A 296 -15.18 5.53 20.71
C ILE A 296 -15.43 5.69 22.20
N LEU A 297 -14.50 5.17 23.00
CA LEU A 297 -14.59 5.17 24.45
C LEU A 297 -13.22 5.50 25.06
N VAL A 298 -13.21 6.47 25.98
CA VAL A 298 -12.05 6.79 26.81
C VAL A 298 -12.42 6.50 28.26
N GLU A 299 -11.64 5.67 28.92
CA GLU A 299 -11.89 5.24 30.31
C GLU A 299 -10.62 5.33 31.18
N ALA A 300 -10.83 5.46 32.49
CA ALA A 300 -9.79 5.32 33.47
C ALA A 300 -10.19 4.26 34.52
N LYS A 301 -9.35 3.28 34.75
CA LYS A 301 -9.58 2.21 35.72
C LYS A 301 -8.41 2.07 36.68
N LYS A 302 -8.70 2.04 37.99
CA LYS A 302 -7.69 1.72 38.99
C LYS A 302 -7.19 0.29 38.80
N THR A 303 -5.88 0.10 38.89
CA THR A 303 -5.24 -1.21 38.72
C THR A 303 -4.24 -1.52 39.80
N THR A 304 -4.09 -2.81 40.10
CA THR A 304 -3.04 -3.36 40.95
C THR A 304 -2.09 -4.27 40.19
N LEU A 305 -2.36 -4.48 38.87
CA LEU A 305 -1.70 -5.50 38.04
C LEU A 305 -0.39 -5.05 37.39
N VAL A 306 0.07 -3.84 37.62
CA VAL A 306 1.32 -3.35 37.01
C VAL A 306 2.50 -3.66 37.93
N GLU A 307 3.31 -4.64 37.54
CA GLU A 307 4.48 -5.12 38.30
C GLU A 307 5.63 -4.10 38.40
N LYS A 308 5.65 -3.08 37.53
CA LYS A 308 6.74 -2.08 37.54
C LYS A 308 6.45 -0.96 38.52
N GLU A 309 7.30 -0.86 39.56
CA GLU A 309 7.34 0.29 40.47
C GLU A 309 7.98 1.54 39.88
N LEU A 310 8.38 1.47 38.59
CA LEU A 310 9.10 2.55 37.91
C LEU A 310 8.11 3.42 37.10
N ALA A 311 8.21 4.71 37.31
CA ALA A 311 7.56 5.73 36.52
C ALA A 311 8.60 6.54 35.75
N MET A 312 8.23 7.10 34.59
CA MET A 312 9.07 8.04 33.88
C MET A 312 9.32 9.27 34.75
N THR A 313 10.55 9.77 34.74
CA THR A 313 10.81 11.08 35.36
C THR A 313 9.90 12.14 34.72
N LYS A 314 9.67 13.24 35.47
CA LYS A 314 8.84 14.34 34.94
C LYS A 314 9.32 14.84 33.59
N ASP A 315 10.62 15.04 33.41
CA ASP A 315 11.21 15.48 32.13
C ASP A 315 10.91 14.48 30.98
N SER A 316 11.06 13.18 31.23
CA SER A 316 10.74 12.15 30.22
C SER A 316 9.26 12.12 29.89
N ALA A 317 8.37 12.18 30.88
CA ALA A 317 6.92 12.19 30.66
C ALA A 317 6.48 13.45 29.89
N ASP A 318 7.00 14.63 30.25
CA ASP A 318 6.70 15.90 29.55
C ASP A 318 7.13 15.83 28.08
N LYS A 319 8.30 15.28 27.76
CA LYS A 319 8.78 15.09 26.38
C LYS A 319 7.91 14.13 25.59
N VAL A 320 7.53 13.00 26.18
CA VAL A 320 6.65 12.00 25.52
C VAL A 320 5.28 12.58 25.25
N ILE A 321 4.65 13.23 26.24
CA ILE A 321 3.33 13.86 26.07
C ILE A 321 3.41 14.97 25.01
N THR A 322 4.47 15.77 25.01
CA THR A 322 4.70 16.83 24.00
C THR A 322 4.85 16.21 22.60
N ALA A 323 5.61 15.14 22.46
CA ALA A 323 5.75 14.46 21.18
C ALA A 323 4.42 13.92 20.65
N LEU A 324 3.64 13.23 21.49
CA LEU A 324 2.32 12.69 21.09
C LEU A 324 1.32 13.78 20.70
N LEU A 325 1.42 14.95 21.31
CA LEU A 325 0.53 16.08 21.02
C LEU A 325 0.97 16.88 19.80
N CYS A 326 2.28 17.06 19.59
CA CYS A 326 2.84 18.03 18.63
C CYS A 326 3.42 17.39 17.37
N LEU A 327 3.78 16.10 17.37
CA LEU A 327 4.12 15.42 16.13
C LEU A 327 2.89 15.41 15.22
N PRO A 328 3.08 15.71 13.93
CA PRO A 328 1.94 15.77 13.01
C PRO A 328 1.26 14.41 12.86
N GLY A 329 0.00 14.42 12.44
CA GLY A 329 -0.79 13.20 12.19
C GLY A 329 -1.96 13.49 11.28
N GLY A 330 -2.45 12.44 10.58
CA GLY A 330 -3.55 12.56 9.63
C GLY A 330 -3.15 13.26 8.33
N ILE A 331 -4.14 13.81 7.64
CA ILE A 331 -3.95 14.51 6.38
C ILE A 331 -3.21 15.84 6.62
N GLN A 332 -2.11 16.04 5.90
CA GLN A 332 -1.34 17.28 5.93
C GLN A 332 -1.67 18.18 4.76
N LYS A 333 -2.00 17.59 3.60
CA LYS A 333 -2.35 18.35 2.40
C LYS A 333 -3.26 17.53 1.47
N MET A 334 -4.23 18.18 0.87
CA MET A 334 -5.04 17.66 -0.23
C MET A 334 -4.44 18.09 -1.56
N SER A 335 -4.60 17.28 -2.60
CA SER A 335 -4.16 17.66 -3.96
C SER A 335 -5.01 18.79 -4.52
N PHE A 336 -4.35 19.78 -5.14
CA PHE A 336 -5.04 20.83 -5.91
C PHE A 336 -5.31 20.39 -7.35
N GLN A 337 -4.55 19.43 -7.88
CA GLN A 337 -4.68 18.94 -9.25
C GLN A 337 -5.78 17.90 -9.37
N MET A 338 -5.91 17.03 -8.37
CA MET A 338 -6.93 15.97 -8.34
C MET A 338 -7.86 16.16 -7.14
N LYS A 339 -9.10 16.55 -7.42
CA LYS A 339 -10.09 16.85 -6.38
C LYS A 339 -10.42 15.57 -5.57
N GLY A 340 -10.33 15.69 -4.25
CA GLY A 340 -10.64 14.59 -3.32
C GLY A 340 -9.44 13.71 -2.97
N LEU A 341 -8.33 13.81 -3.70
CA LEU A 341 -7.12 13.05 -3.43
C LEU A 341 -6.35 13.66 -2.25
N VAL A 342 -5.95 12.80 -1.31
CA VAL A 342 -4.95 13.14 -0.30
C VAL A 342 -3.58 13.20 -0.95
N GLN A 343 -2.87 14.31 -0.82
CA GLN A 343 -1.51 14.46 -1.37
C GLN A 343 -0.45 14.02 -0.37
N THR A 344 -0.57 14.48 0.90
CA THR A 344 0.42 14.23 1.94
C THR A 344 -0.28 13.89 3.25
N SER A 345 0.11 12.80 3.87
CA SER A 345 -0.40 12.37 5.17
C SER A 345 0.65 11.62 5.99
N LEU A 346 0.36 11.42 7.26
CA LEU A 346 1.07 10.44 8.07
C LEU A 346 0.15 9.84 9.13
N ASN A 347 0.48 8.65 9.58
CA ASN A 347 -0.26 7.90 10.59
C ASN A 347 0.69 7.40 11.67
N LEU A 348 0.45 7.75 12.94
CA LEU A 348 1.09 7.09 14.07
C LEU A 348 0.47 5.70 14.24
N GLY A 349 1.11 4.68 13.67
CA GLY A 349 0.58 3.32 13.61
C GLY A 349 0.94 2.47 14.83
N ILE A 350 2.10 2.73 15.46
CA ILE A 350 2.56 1.98 16.65
C ILE A 350 3.14 2.95 17.67
N MET A 351 2.72 2.79 18.92
CA MET A 351 3.25 3.50 20.08
C MET A 351 3.60 2.49 21.16
N LYS A 352 4.85 2.49 21.63
CA LYS A 352 5.30 1.51 22.60
C LYS A 352 6.36 2.06 23.56
N THR A 353 6.22 1.77 24.83
CA THR A 353 7.27 1.98 25.83
C THR A 353 8.20 0.78 25.85
N GLU A 354 9.43 1.01 25.50
CA GLU A 354 10.53 0.05 25.60
C GLU A 354 11.29 0.22 26.93
N LYS A 355 12.43 -0.47 27.07
CA LYS A 355 13.17 -0.47 28.34
C LYS A 355 13.76 0.89 28.70
N ASP A 356 14.24 1.65 27.72
CA ASP A 356 15.02 2.88 27.87
C ASP A 356 14.54 4.02 26.95
N HIS A 357 13.49 3.79 26.15
CA HIS A 357 12.90 4.79 25.26
C HIS A 357 11.41 4.54 25.02
N VAL A 358 10.71 5.55 24.52
CA VAL A 358 9.42 5.39 23.82
C VAL A 358 9.70 5.37 22.33
N SER A 359 9.12 4.38 21.68
CA SER A 359 9.15 4.16 20.24
C SER A 359 7.80 4.54 19.63
N LEU A 360 7.81 5.42 18.61
CA LEU A 360 6.63 5.83 17.85
C LEU A 360 6.91 5.59 16.37
N SER A 361 6.14 4.69 15.75
CA SER A 361 6.28 4.35 14.33
C SER A 361 5.20 5.03 13.51
N PHE A 362 5.63 5.77 12.50
CA PHE A 362 4.76 6.52 11.60
C PHE A 362 4.88 6.01 10.17
N SER A 363 3.75 5.75 9.51
CA SER A 363 3.68 5.61 8.05
C SER A 363 3.48 6.99 7.44
N VAL A 364 4.47 7.49 6.71
CA VAL A 364 4.45 8.79 6.03
C VAL A 364 4.24 8.57 4.55
N ARG A 365 3.31 9.30 3.94
CA ARG A 365 2.95 9.17 2.52
C ARG A 365 2.82 10.53 1.86
N SER A 366 3.30 10.63 0.62
CA SER A 366 3.05 11.81 -0.22
C SER A 366 3.19 11.44 -1.69
N SER A 367 2.30 11.96 -2.54
CA SER A 367 2.46 11.91 -4.00
C SER A 367 3.44 12.97 -4.53
N VAL A 368 4.04 13.78 -3.65
CA VAL A 368 5.06 14.77 -3.99
C VAL A 368 6.29 14.55 -3.12
N GLU A 369 7.40 14.14 -3.74
CA GLU A 369 8.60 13.70 -3.04
C GLU A 369 9.19 14.79 -2.12
N SER A 370 9.20 16.04 -2.56
CA SER A 370 9.70 17.16 -1.75
C SER A 370 8.86 17.40 -0.50
N GLU A 371 7.57 17.12 -0.51
CA GLU A 371 6.68 17.25 0.65
C GLU A 371 6.86 16.10 1.64
N LYS A 372 7.10 14.86 1.14
CA LYS A 372 7.48 13.73 2.00
C LYS A 372 8.71 14.09 2.82
N ARG A 373 9.77 14.59 2.17
CA ARG A 373 10.99 15.04 2.85
C ARG A 373 10.74 16.17 3.85
N ALA A 374 10.00 17.21 3.46
CA ALA A 374 9.69 18.33 4.35
C ALA A 374 8.92 17.90 5.61
N LEU A 375 8.05 16.89 5.49
CA LEU A 375 7.32 16.33 6.62
C LEU A 375 8.25 15.55 7.54
N LEU A 376 9.17 14.74 7.00
CA LEU A 376 10.21 14.06 7.78
C LEU A 376 11.13 15.06 8.49
N ASP A 377 11.55 16.13 7.82
CA ASP A 377 12.37 17.18 8.42
C ASP A 377 11.65 17.86 9.60
N LYS A 378 10.35 18.10 9.47
CA LYS A 378 9.52 18.66 10.55
C LYS A 378 9.47 17.72 11.76
N MET A 379 9.29 16.41 11.53
CA MET A 379 9.32 15.40 12.57
C MET A 379 10.70 15.34 13.25
N ALA A 380 11.77 15.29 12.45
CA ALA A 380 13.15 15.24 12.96
C ALA A 380 13.51 16.47 13.78
N CYS A 381 13.11 17.67 13.35
CA CYS A 381 13.36 18.92 14.07
C CYS A 381 12.71 18.91 15.46
N LEU A 382 11.42 18.54 15.55
CA LEU A 382 10.73 18.45 16.84
C LEU A 382 11.32 17.36 17.73
N THR A 383 11.53 16.17 17.21
CA THR A 383 12.09 15.04 17.95
C THR A 383 13.48 15.36 18.51
N LYS A 384 14.34 15.97 17.70
CA LYS A 384 15.68 16.43 18.15
C LYS A 384 15.58 17.46 19.27
N THR A 385 14.63 18.38 19.21
CA THR A 385 14.39 19.38 20.27
C THR A 385 13.99 18.72 21.59
N LEU A 386 13.28 17.59 21.51
CA LEU A 386 12.89 16.76 22.67
C LEU A 386 14.02 15.81 23.13
N GLY A 387 15.16 15.80 22.43
CA GLY A 387 16.32 14.96 22.77
C GLY A 387 16.24 13.53 22.22
N GLY A 388 15.36 13.29 21.26
CA GLY A 388 15.18 11.99 20.58
C GLY A 388 15.83 11.95 19.20
N THR A 389 15.59 10.83 18.49
CA THR A 389 16.09 10.54 17.14
C THR A 389 14.96 10.09 16.23
N VAL A 390 15.13 10.32 14.92
CA VAL A 390 14.26 9.77 13.87
C VAL A 390 15.11 8.96 12.91
N THR A 391 14.70 7.74 12.65
CA THR A 391 15.24 6.88 11.59
C THR A 391 14.15 6.53 10.60
N THR A 392 14.52 6.17 9.36
CA THR A 392 13.57 5.84 8.30
C THR A 392 13.88 4.47 7.70
N ASN A 393 12.83 3.74 7.34
CA ASN A 393 12.91 2.43 6.69
C ASN A 393 11.88 2.33 5.58
N GLY A 394 12.14 1.49 4.56
CA GLY A 394 11.18 1.18 3.50
C GLY A 394 10.79 2.43 2.70
N ASP A 395 11.77 3.30 2.40
CA ASP A 395 11.51 4.48 1.57
C ASP A 395 11.33 4.06 0.11
N TYR A 396 10.20 4.45 -0.48
CA TYR A 396 9.91 4.29 -1.89
C TYR A 396 9.39 5.59 -2.49
N PRO A 397 9.71 5.86 -3.78
CA PRO A 397 9.42 7.14 -4.42
C PRO A 397 7.93 7.33 -4.72
N ALA A 398 7.53 8.59 -4.84
CA ALA A 398 6.23 8.97 -5.37
C ALA A 398 6.20 8.84 -6.90
N TRP A 399 5.03 8.50 -7.43
CA TRP A 399 4.69 8.74 -8.82
C TRP A 399 3.89 10.04 -8.91
N GLU A 400 4.61 11.14 -9.18
CA GLU A 400 4.00 12.45 -9.25
C GLU A 400 3.07 12.58 -10.47
N TYR A 401 1.93 13.24 -10.28
CA TYR A 401 1.00 13.50 -11.38
C TYR A 401 1.65 14.34 -12.47
N LEU A 402 1.68 13.81 -13.70
CA LEU A 402 2.20 14.50 -14.86
C LEU A 402 1.09 15.34 -15.50
N GLU A 403 1.21 16.68 -15.44
CA GLU A 403 0.19 17.59 -15.97
C GLU A 403 -0.02 17.38 -17.48
N ASN A 404 1.09 17.26 -18.23
CA ASN A 404 1.09 16.98 -19.66
C ASN A 404 1.55 15.54 -19.92
N SER A 405 0.62 14.61 -20.08
CA SER A 405 0.86 13.21 -20.41
C SER A 405 0.24 12.87 -21.75
N PRO A 406 1.04 12.79 -22.82
CA PRO A 406 0.56 12.33 -24.13
C PRO A 406 -0.05 10.93 -24.09
N LEU A 407 0.50 10.03 -23.25
CA LEU A 407 -0.04 8.67 -23.08
C LEU A 407 -1.44 8.71 -22.49
N ARG A 408 -1.63 9.37 -21.36
CA ARG A 408 -2.96 9.50 -20.73
C ARG A 408 -3.99 10.10 -21.69
N ASP A 409 -3.61 11.18 -22.38
CA ASP A 409 -4.53 11.87 -23.30
C ASP A 409 -4.92 10.96 -24.49
N LEU A 410 -3.97 10.18 -25.01
CA LEU A 410 -4.20 9.16 -26.02
C LEU A 410 -5.15 8.08 -25.49
N MET A 411 -4.86 7.53 -24.32
CA MET A 411 -5.67 6.46 -23.70
C MET A 411 -7.09 6.93 -23.42
N CYS A 412 -7.28 8.14 -22.89
CA CYS A 412 -8.61 8.71 -22.67
C CYS A 412 -9.41 8.81 -23.97
N ARG A 413 -8.79 9.24 -25.05
CA ARG A 413 -9.44 9.37 -26.36
C ARG A 413 -9.84 8.00 -26.93
N ILE A 414 -8.94 7.02 -26.92
CA ILE A 414 -9.21 5.67 -27.40
C ILE A 414 -10.37 5.04 -26.61
N PHE A 415 -10.34 5.17 -25.28
CA PHE A 415 -11.39 4.62 -24.42
C PHE A 415 -12.77 5.23 -24.75
N GLU A 416 -12.84 6.57 -24.91
CA GLU A 416 -14.08 7.27 -25.29
C GLU A 416 -14.57 6.84 -26.67
N GLU A 417 -13.66 6.64 -27.65
CA GLU A 417 -13.99 6.17 -28.99
C GLU A 417 -14.51 4.72 -29.00
N GLN A 418 -13.93 3.82 -28.21
CA GLN A 418 -14.32 2.42 -28.16
C GLN A 418 -15.59 2.17 -27.34
N TYR A 419 -15.74 2.85 -26.21
CA TYR A 419 -16.78 2.52 -25.22
C TYR A 419 -17.86 3.61 -25.04
N GLY A 420 -17.75 4.75 -25.74
CA GLY A 420 -18.75 5.83 -25.70
C GLY A 420 -18.86 6.55 -24.35
N ARG A 421 -17.90 6.31 -23.44
CA ARG A 421 -17.79 6.99 -22.14
C ARG A 421 -16.34 7.37 -21.87
N LYS A 422 -16.12 8.40 -21.09
CA LYS A 422 -14.76 8.76 -20.65
C LYS A 422 -14.27 7.81 -19.57
N PRO A 423 -12.98 7.46 -19.54
CA PRO A 423 -12.42 6.76 -18.41
C PRO A 423 -12.36 7.68 -17.18
N ILE A 424 -12.25 7.09 -16.02
CA ILE A 424 -12.00 7.78 -14.77
C ILE A 424 -10.48 7.91 -14.62
N VAL A 425 -9.98 9.14 -14.56
CA VAL A 425 -8.56 9.40 -14.29
C VAL A 425 -8.40 9.65 -12.81
N GLU A 426 -7.62 8.82 -12.16
CA GLU A 426 -7.49 8.83 -10.71
C GLU A 426 -6.05 8.66 -10.22
N ALA A 427 -5.88 8.80 -8.92
CA ALA A 427 -4.62 8.58 -8.24
C ALA A 427 -4.84 7.87 -6.91
N LEU A 428 -3.85 7.10 -6.50
CA LEU A 428 -3.91 6.27 -5.30
C LEU A 428 -3.02 6.86 -4.19
N HIS A 429 -3.55 6.96 -2.97
CA HIS A 429 -2.75 7.36 -1.81
C HIS A 429 -2.06 6.15 -1.14
N ALA A 430 -1.54 5.25 -1.96
CA ALA A 430 -0.71 4.10 -1.61
C ALA A 430 0.41 3.96 -2.64
N GLY A 431 1.39 3.09 -2.39
CA GLY A 431 2.46 2.81 -3.36
C GLY A 431 2.01 1.78 -4.39
N VAL A 432 2.49 1.93 -5.63
CA VAL A 432 2.46 0.93 -6.70
C VAL A 432 3.79 0.97 -7.44
N GLU A 433 4.13 -0.08 -8.18
CA GLU A 433 5.42 -0.19 -8.88
C GLU A 433 5.69 0.94 -9.88
N CYS A 434 4.64 1.58 -10.43
CA CYS A 434 4.77 2.78 -11.24
C CYS A 434 5.61 3.87 -10.57
N GLY A 435 5.51 4.01 -9.24
CA GLY A 435 6.33 4.93 -8.45
C GLY A 435 7.82 4.59 -8.48
N ILE A 436 8.15 3.30 -8.37
CA ILE A 436 9.53 2.81 -8.44
C ILE A 436 10.12 3.10 -9.83
N PHE A 437 9.39 2.77 -10.90
CA PHE A 437 9.84 3.02 -12.28
C PHE A 437 9.96 4.52 -12.59
N ALA A 438 8.99 5.34 -12.19
CA ALA A 438 9.05 6.78 -12.35
C ALA A 438 10.25 7.42 -11.60
N GLY A 439 10.60 6.87 -10.44
CA GLY A 439 11.78 7.28 -9.68
C GLY A 439 13.11 6.88 -10.34
N LYS A 440 13.15 5.75 -11.07
CA LYS A 440 14.35 5.21 -11.72
C LYS A 440 14.55 5.70 -13.16
N ILE A 441 13.47 5.94 -13.88
CA ILE A 441 13.49 6.30 -15.30
C ILE A 441 13.03 7.76 -15.46
N PRO A 442 13.95 8.72 -15.65
CA PRO A 442 13.58 10.12 -15.86
C PRO A 442 12.64 10.30 -17.04
N GLU A 443 11.65 11.18 -16.90
CA GLU A 443 10.68 11.54 -17.95
C GLU A 443 9.78 10.36 -18.40
N LEU A 444 9.59 9.35 -17.56
CA LEU A 444 8.67 8.25 -17.83
C LEU A 444 7.22 8.75 -17.82
N ASP A 445 6.51 8.59 -18.93
CA ASP A 445 5.06 8.77 -19.02
C ASP A 445 4.39 7.40 -18.80
N CYS A 446 3.69 7.27 -17.68
CA CYS A 446 3.15 6.00 -17.20
C CYS A 446 1.66 6.12 -16.92
N VAL A 447 0.89 5.08 -17.24
CA VAL A 447 -0.51 4.89 -16.85
C VAL A 447 -0.71 3.45 -16.45
N SER A 448 -1.41 3.22 -15.32
CA SER A 448 -1.86 1.89 -14.90
C SER A 448 -3.34 1.71 -15.24
N PHE A 449 -3.72 0.52 -15.70
CA PHE A 449 -5.07 0.11 -16.01
C PHE A 449 -5.19 -1.41 -16.01
N GLY A 450 -6.40 -1.95 -15.94
CA GLY A 450 -6.62 -3.38 -15.93
C GLY A 450 -8.08 -3.76 -16.13
N PRO A 451 -8.43 -5.05 -16.11
CA PRO A 451 -9.79 -5.55 -16.17
C PRO A 451 -10.47 -5.49 -14.79
N ASP A 452 -11.79 -5.72 -14.80
CA ASP A 452 -12.56 -5.83 -13.55
C ASP A 452 -12.17 -7.11 -12.78
N MET A 453 -11.59 -6.91 -11.61
CA MET A 453 -11.33 -7.93 -10.60
C MET A 453 -11.97 -7.52 -9.28
N LYS A 454 -12.37 -8.46 -8.46
CA LYS A 454 -13.01 -8.20 -7.17
C LYS A 454 -12.42 -9.08 -6.09
N ASP A 455 -12.49 -8.54 -4.86
CA ASP A 455 -12.07 -9.25 -3.64
C ASP A 455 -10.64 -9.80 -3.75
N ILE A 456 -9.75 -9.10 -4.50
CA ILE A 456 -8.31 -9.43 -4.58
C ILE A 456 -7.73 -9.65 -3.18
N HIS A 457 -6.66 -10.43 -3.07
CA HIS A 457 -6.02 -10.77 -1.80
C HIS A 457 -6.92 -11.54 -0.81
N THR A 458 -8.02 -12.14 -1.31
CA THR A 458 -8.91 -13.01 -0.51
C THR A 458 -9.27 -14.28 -1.26
N PRO A 459 -9.70 -15.34 -0.57
CA PRO A 459 -10.19 -16.56 -1.24
C PRO A 459 -11.50 -16.39 -2.06
N LYS A 460 -12.00 -15.17 -2.19
CA LYS A 460 -13.15 -14.80 -3.02
C LYS A 460 -12.77 -14.03 -4.25
N GLU A 461 -11.49 -13.89 -4.50
CA GLU A 461 -10.97 -13.20 -5.67
C GLU A 461 -11.60 -13.73 -6.96
N SER A 462 -12.00 -12.83 -7.83
CA SER A 462 -12.72 -13.13 -9.05
C SER A 462 -12.38 -12.15 -10.17
N MET A 463 -12.42 -12.62 -11.43
CA MET A 463 -12.06 -11.86 -12.61
C MET A 463 -13.16 -12.00 -13.69
N ASP A 464 -13.60 -10.88 -14.25
CA ASP A 464 -14.63 -10.84 -15.30
C ASP A 464 -14.02 -11.07 -16.70
N VAL A 465 -14.44 -12.14 -17.38
CA VAL A 465 -13.92 -12.56 -18.69
C VAL A 465 -14.20 -11.53 -19.79
N GLU A 466 -15.38 -10.92 -19.78
CA GLU A 466 -15.72 -9.90 -20.78
C GLU A 466 -14.93 -8.61 -20.57
N SER A 467 -14.62 -8.27 -19.31
CA SER A 467 -13.73 -7.17 -18.99
C SER A 467 -12.29 -7.45 -19.43
N VAL A 468 -11.77 -8.66 -19.20
CA VAL A 468 -10.46 -9.10 -19.71
C VAL A 468 -10.39 -8.93 -21.23
N LYS A 469 -11.45 -9.31 -21.96
CA LYS A 469 -11.52 -9.15 -23.42
C LYS A 469 -11.50 -7.68 -23.83
N ARG A 470 -12.31 -6.84 -23.19
CA ARG A 470 -12.34 -5.40 -23.50
C ARG A 470 -11.01 -4.71 -23.18
N THR A 471 -10.37 -5.07 -22.08
CA THR A 471 -9.05 -4.55 -21.72
C THR A 471 -7.98 -4.98 -22.72
N TRP A 472 -8.03 -6.22 -23.22
CA TRP A 472 -7.16 -6.69 -24.29
C TRP A 472 -7.36 -5.88 -25.58
N GLU A 473 -8.60 -5.70 -26.03
CA GLU A 473 -8.93 -4.90 -27.22
C GLU A 473 -8.45 -3.44 -27.06
N TYR A 474 -8.56 -2.88 -25.85
CA TYR A 474 -8.09 -1.56 -25.52
C TYR A 474 -6.55 -1.47 -25.58
N LEU A 475 -5.83 -2.43 -24.98
CA LEU A 475 -4.37 -2.51 -25.04
C LEU A 475 -3.87 -2.57 -26.49
N LEU A 476 -4.46 -3.40 -27.32
CA LEU A 476 -4.09 -3.53 -28.74
C LEU A 476 -4.29 -2.22 -29.51
N GLU A 477 -5.38 -1.50 -29.26
CA GLU A 477 -5.62 -0.23 -29.94
C GLU A 477 -4.66 0.87 -29.46
N ILE A 478 -4.29 0.88 -28.15
CA ILE A 478 -3.27 1.79 -27.61
C ILE A 478 -1.93 1.54 -28.34
N LEU A 479 -1.46 0.30 -28.38
CA LEU A 479 -0.20 -0.05 -29.02
C LEU A 479 -0.18 0.32 -30.51
N LYS A 480 -1.27 0.12 -31.20
CA LYS A 480 -1.45 0.50 -32.60
C LYS A 480 -1.41 2.02 -32.81
N GLN A 481 -1.78 2.83 -31.85
CA GLN A 481 -1.75 4.29 -31.96
C GLN A 481 -0.45 4.92 -31.40
N LEU A 482 0.41 4.16 -30.78
CA LEU A 482 1.75 4.57 -30.32
C LEU A 482 2.79 4.39 -31.44
N LYS A 483 2.73 5.22 -32.47
CA LYS A 483 3.60 5.13 -33.66
C LYS A 483 4.71 6.17 -33.68
#